data_f44b7a4d7038e2ecf75a8f549cabebd0
#
_entry.id   f44b7a4d7038e2ecf75a8f549cabebd0
#
_cell.length_a   1.000
_cell.length_b   1.000
_cell.length_c   1.000
_cell.angle_alpha   90.00
_cell.angle_beta   90.00
_cell.angle_gamma   90.00
#
_symmetry.space_group_name_H-M   'P 1'
#
loop_
_entity.id
_entity.type
_entity.pdbx_description
1 polymer ?
#
loop_
_entity_poly.entity_id
_entity_poly.type
_entity_poly.pdbx_seq_one_letter_code
_entity_poly.pdbx_strand_id
1 'polypeptide(L)'
;KGQGIKHSGVGGHHHNAVAENSIKTTVRTARTMMIHSALRWPEHNERDLWPLALSHAAYLHNETPHMLSRLSPTEIWSQSKSSHSGLIHAHPWGCPVYVLQPRLQDGGKLPKWEPWS
;
A
#
# COMPACT_ATOMS: atom_id res chain seq x y z
N LYS A 1 -24.49 1.07 -15.72
CA LYS A 1 -25.03 0.16 -14.68
C LYS A 1 -25.05 0.94 -13.37
N GLY A 2 -26.26 1.20 -12.81
CA GLY A 2 -26.39 1.90 -11.54
C GLY A 2 -25.85 1.04 -10.39
N GLN A 3 -25.07 1.64 -9.50
CA GLN A 3 -24.68 1.00 -8.25
C GLN A 3 -25.87 1.04 -7.30
N GLY A 4 -26.33 -0.11 -6.85
CA GLY A 4 -27.36 -0.21 -5.81
C GLY A 4 -26.74 -0.05 -4.44
N ILE A 5 -27.16 0.98 -3.71
CA ILE A 5 -26.77 1.15 -2.30
C ILE A 5 -27.79 0.42 -1.44
N LYS A 6 -27.34 -0.56 -0.67
CA LYS A 6 -28.16 -1.24 0.33
C LYS A 6 -27.76 -0.77 1.72
N HIS A 7 -28.74 -0.39 2.50
CA HIS A 7 -28.52 -0.03 3.91
C HIS A 7 -28.82 -1.23 4.79
N SER A 8 -28.00 -1.45 5.81
CA SER A 8 -28.33 -2.39 6.89
C SER A 8 -29.47 -1.82 7.74
N GLY A 9 -30.38 -2.70 8.19
CA GLY A 9 -31.46 -2.28 9.09
C GLY A 9 -30.95 -1.74 10.42
N VAL A 10 -31.78 -0.94 11.10
CA VAL A 10 -31.47 -0.42 12.43
C VAL A 10 -31.20 -1.58 13.38
N GLY A 11 -30.05 -1.55 14.07
CA GLY A 11 -29.59 -2.63 14.97
C GLY A 11 -28.88 -3.80 14.29
N GLY A 12 -28.71 -3.78 12.96
CA GLY A 12 -28.07 -4.84 12.18
C GLY A 12 -26.54 -4.81 12.21
N HIS A 13 -25.91 -4.74 13.38
CA HIS A 13 -24.44 -4.71 13.53
C HIS A 13 -23.70 -5.86 12.85
N HIS A 14 -24.37 -6.99 12.65
CA HIS A 14 -23.76 -8.18 12.03
C HIS A 14 -23.78 -8.16 10.50
N HIS A 15 -24.55 -7.29 9.88
CA HIS A 15 -24.75 -7.29 8.42
C HIS A 15 -23.53 -6.75 7.65
N ASN A 16 -22.65 -6.00 8.30
CA ASN A 16 -21.44 -5.42 7.73
C ASN A 16 -20.14 -6.05 8.24
N ALA A 17 -20.23 -7.21 8.91
CA ALA A 17 -19.09 -7.85 9.57
C ALA A 17 -17.88 -8.07 8.64
N VAL A 18 -18.12 -8.37 7.36
CA VAL A 18 -17.04 -8.55 6.37
C VAL A 18 -16.32 -7.24 6.10
N ALA A 19 -17.06 -6.15 5.87
CA ALA A 19 -16.48 -4.83 5.64
C ALA A 19 -15.75 -4.31 6.88
N GLU A 20 -16.34 -4.45 8.06
CA GLU A 20 -15.73 -4.07 9.34
C GLU A 20 -14.44 -4.85 9.60
N ASN A 21 -14.41 -6.14 9.32
CA ASN A 21 -13.21 -6.95 9.47
C ASN A 21 -12.11 -6.56 8.48
N SER A 22 -12.48 -6.23 7.24
CA SER A 22 -11.54 -5.72 6.24
C SER A 22 -10.92 -4.40 6.66
N ILE A 23 -11.72 -3.45 7.14
CA ILE A 23 -11.24 -2.17 7.68
C ILE A 23 -10.29 -2.42 8.85
N LYS A 24 -10.69 -3.25 9.81
CA LYS A 24 -9.88 -3.59 10.98
C LYS A 24 -8.54 -4.22 10.60
N THR A 25 -8.53 -5.10 9.60
CA THR A 25 -7.30 -5.75 9.10
C THR A 25 -6.39 -4.73 8.43
N THR A 26 -6.93 -3.87 7.55
CA THR A 26 -6.15 -2.83 6.86
C THR A 26 -5.53 -1.85 7.86
N VAL A 27 -6.30 -1.39 8.84
CA VAL A 27 -5.81 -0.49 9.91
C VAL A 27 -4.70 -1.15 10.74
N ARG A 28 -4.85 -2.43 11.09
CA ARG A 28 -3.80 -3.18 11.80
C ARG A 28 -2.53 -3.29 10.98
N THR A 29 -2.63 -3.59 9.69
CA THR A 29 -1.49 -3.67 8.78
C THR A 29 -0.78 -2.32 8.68
N ALA A 30 -1.51 -1.23 8.47
CA ALA A 30 -0.94 0.11 8.44
C ALA A 30 -0.21 0.46 9.75
N ARG A 31 -0.83 0.17 10.89
CA ARG A 31 -0.20 0.37 12.20
C ARG A 31 1.10 -0.44 12.36
N THR A 32 1.08 -1.70 11.96
CA THR A 32 2.27 -2.56 12.01
C THR A 32 3.41 -1.99 11.16
N MET A 33 3.10 -1.53 9.93
CA MET A 33 4.08 -0.91 9.05
C MET A 33 4.69 0.34 9.65
N MET A 34 3.88 1.21 10.26
CA MET A 34 4.36 2.42 10.93
C MET A 34 5.25 2.10 12.14
N ILE A 35 4.89 1.09 12.93
CA ILE A 35 5.73 0.66 14.07
C ILE A 35 7.07 0.12 13.58
N HIS A 36 7.07 -0.73 12.54
CA HIS A 36 8.30 -1.26 11.95
C HIS A 36 9.18 -0.14 11.37
N SER A 37 8.59 0.83 10.69
CA SER A 37 9.30 2.01 10.19
C SER A 37 9.93 2.81 11.34
N ALA A 38 9.19 3.04 12.42
CA ALA A 38 9.67 3.75 13.60
C ALA A 38 10.87 3.05 14.27
N LEU A 39 10.85 1.72 14.30
CA LEU A 39 11.94 0.92 14.87
C LEU A 39 13.17 0.89 13.96
N ARG A 40 12.97 0.88 12.64
CA ARG A 40 14.06 0.72 11.68
C ARG A 40 14.68 2.06 11.25
N TRP A 41 13.84 3.09 11.12
CA TRP A 41 14.21 4.42 10.66
C TRP A 41 13.56 5.50 11.53
N PRO A 42 13.94 5.64 12.80
CA PRO A 42 13.28 6.51 13.77
C PRO A 42 13.31 7.99 13.37
N GLU A 43 14.36 8.43 12.65
CA GLU A 43 14.54 9.81 12.22
C GLU A 43 13.60 10.25 11.11
N HIS A 44 12.98 9.28 10.40
CA HIS A 44 12.12 9.52 9.24
C HIS A 44 10.67 9.10 9.45
N ASN A 45 10.29 8.75 10.68
CA ASN A 45 8.93 8.28 10.98
C ASN A 45 8.10 9.40 11.60
N GLU A 46 7.23 9.99 10.79
CA GLU A 46 6.27 11.01 11.21
C GLU A 46 4.88 10.38 11.39
N ARG A 47 4.20 10.75 12.49
CA ARG A 47 2.84 10.26 12.77
C ARG A 47 1.84 10.65 11.69
N ASP A 48 2.04 11.80 11.08
CA ASP A 48 1.14 12.36 10.07
C ASP A 48 1.14 11.56 8.75
N LEU A 49 2.06 10.61 8.60
CA LEU A 49 2.11 9.69 7.46
C LEU A 49 1.10 8.53 7.55
N TRP A 50 0.32 8.44 8.63
CA TRP A 50 -0.65 7.35 8.81
C TRP A 50 -1.68 7.18 7.66
N PRO A 51 -2.18 8.25 6.99
CA PRO A 51 -3.11 8.07 5.88
C PRO A 51 -2.43 7.40 4.67
N LEU A 52 -1.16 7.72 4.43
CA LEU A 52 -0.38 7.08 3.37
C LEU A 52 -0.08 5.61 3.70
N ALA A 53 0.21 5.31 4.97
CA ALA A 53 0.37 3.94 5.43
C ALA A 53 -0.91 3.11 5.25
N LEU A 54 -2.08 3.73 5.50
CA LEU A 54 -3.37 3.08 5.27
C LEU A 54 -3.61 2.82 3.78
N SER A 55 -3.30 3.78 2.92
CA SER A 55 -3.39 3.63 1.46
C SER A 55 -2.46 2.52 0.95
N HIS A 56 -1.24 2.46 1.47
CA HIS A 56 -0.28 1.40 1.14
C HIS A 56 -0.75 0.02 1.61
N ALA A 57 -1.33 -0.07 2.81
CA ALA A 57 -1.92 -1.31 3.32
C ALA A 57 -3.07 -1.81 2.44
N ALA A 58 -3.94 -0.89 2.01
CA ALA A 58 -5.03 -1.21 1.09
C ALA A 58 -4.50 -1.67 -0.29
N TYR A 59 -3.46 -1.00 -0.81
CA TYR A 59 -2.79 -1.41 -2.04
C TYR A 59 -2.24 -2.85 -1.91
N LEU A 60 -1.48 -3.14 -0.87
CA LEU A 60 -0.92 -4.48 -0.65
C LEU A 60 -2.03 -5.54 -0.55
N HIS A 61 -3.12 -5.24 0.14
CA HIS A 61 -4.26 -6.15 0.24
C HIS A 61 -4.90 -6.42 -1.14
N ASN A 62 -5.09 -5.38 -1.94
CA ASN A 62 -5.71 -5.48 -3.26
C ASN A 62 -4.85 -6.23 -4.28
N GLU A 63 -3.53 -6.17 -4.15
CA GLU A 63 -2.58 -6.85 -5.04
C GLU A 63 -2.17 -8.24 -4.54
N THR A 64 -2.52 -8.61 -3.30
CA THR A 64 -2.16 -9.91 -2.74
C THR A 64 -3.14 -10.99 -3.21
N PRO A 65 -2.67 -12.04 -3.91
CA PRO A 65 -3.54 -13.13 -4.34
C PRO A 65 -4.12 -13.90 -3.16
N HIS A 66 -5.40 -14.20 -3.24
CA HIS A 66 -6.06 -15.03 -2.24
C HIS A 66 -5.60 -16.49 -2.35
N MET A 67 -5.36 -17.13 -1.22
CA MET A 67 -4.78 -18.47 -1.13
C MET A 67 -5.54 -19.54 -1.95
N LEU A 68 -6.86 -19.49 -1.97
CA LEU A 68 -7.70 -20.47 -2.67
C LEU A 68 -7.87 -20.15 -4.16
N SER A 69 -8.19 -18.89 -4.50
CA SER A 69 -8.47 -18.49 -5.88
C SER A 69 -7.19 -18.23 -6.69
N ARG A 70 -6.06 -18.00 -6.03
CA ARG A 70 -4.79 -17.57 -6.65
C ARG A 70 -4.92 -16.26 -7.44
N LEU A 71 -6.00 -15.53 -7.26
CA LEU A 71 -6.27 -14.24 -7.88
C LEU A 71 -6.30 -13.16 -6.83
N SER A 72 -5.77 -11.99 -7.17
CA SER A 72 -5.86 -10.81 -6.32
C SER A 72 -7.24 -10.15 -6.44
N PRO A 73 -7.69 -9.36 -5.45
CA PRO A 73 -8.90 -8.56 -5.56
C PRO A 73 -8.93 -7.67 -6.80
N THR A 74 -7.79 -7.08 -7.18
CA THR A 74 -7.65 -6.27 -8.39
C THR A 74 -7.91 -7.09 -9.65
N GLU A 75 -7.37 -8.30 -9.76
CA GLU A 75 -7.60 -9.20 -10.89
C GLU A 75 -9.07 -9.66 -10.99
N ILE A 76 -9.69 -9.94 -9.85
CA ILE A 76 -11.11 -10.30 -9.79
C ILE A 76 -11.98 -9.13 -10.25
N TRP A 77 -11.67 -7.92 -9.80
CA TRP A 77 -12.42 -6.72 -10.15
C TRP A 77 -12.27 -6.33 -11.63
N SER A 78 -11.05 -6.37 -12.13
CA SER A 78 -10.74 -6.03 -13.53
C SER A 78 -11.13 -7.12 -14.53
N GLN A 79 -11.43 -8.33 -14.04
CA GLN A 79 -11.67 -9.54 -14.86
C GLN A 79 -10.49 -9.81 -15.82
N SER A 80 -9.30 -9.38 -15.44
CA SER A 80 -8.07 -9.50 -16.22
C SER A 80 -6.97 -10.06 -15.32
N LYS A 81 -6.32 -11.12 -15.79
CA LYS A 81 -5.16 -11.65 -15.09
C LYS A 81 -3.93 -10.83 -15.44
N SER A 82 -3.28 -10.27 -14.45
CA SER A 82 -2.02 -9.56 -14.64
C SER A 82 -0.90 -10.54 -15.01
N SER A 83 -0.06 -10.16 -15.98
CA SER A 83 1.16 -10.91 -16.31
C SER A 83 2.21 -10.80 -15.20
N HIS A 84 2.10 -9.78 -14.35
CA HIS A 84 2.99 -9.53 -13.23
C HIS A 84 2.18 -9.26 -11.97
N SER A 85 2.65 -9.78 -10.84
CA SER A 85 2.10 -9.37 -9.57
C SER A 85 2.37 -7.88 -9.37
N GLY A 86 1.34 -7.09 -9.05
CA GLY A 86 1.50 -5.67 -8.69
C GLY A 86 2.48 -5.46 -7.53
N LEU A 87 2.79 -6.52 -6.79
CA LEU A 87 3.74 -6.50 -5.67
C LEU A 87 5.22 -6.48 -6.09
N ILE A 88 5.57 -6.71 -7.37
CA ILE A 88 6.96 -6.67 -7.85
C ILE A 88 7.64 -5.32 -7.54
N HIS A 89 6.87 -4.24 -7.57
CA HIS A 89 7.36 -2.89 -7.27
C HIS A 89 7.01 -2.42 -5.85
N ALA A 90 6.46 -3.31 -5.02
CA ALA A 90 6.15 -2.96 -3.65
C ALA A 90 7.43 -2.94 -2.81
N HIS A 91 7.65 -1.85 -2.10
CA HIS A 91 8.77 -1.67 -1.17
C HIS A 91 8.25 -1.67 0.27
N PRO A 92 9.08 -2.05 1.25
CA PRO A 92 8.73 -1.91 2.65
C PRO A 92 8.37 -0.47 2.99
N TRP A 93 7.34 -0.28 3.78
CA TRP A 93 6.93 1.04 4.22
C TRP A 93 8.06 1.76 4.97
N GLY A 94 8.31 3.02 4.60
CA GLY A 94 9.32 3.86 5.24
C GLY A 94 10.76 3.51 4.85
N CYS A 95 10.99 2.67 3.85
CA CYS A 95 12.35 2.43 3.36
C CYS A 95 12.95 3.71 2.76
N PRO A 96 14.27 3.93 2.90
CA PRO A 96 14.95 5.06 2.28
C PRO A 96 14.81 5.03 0.76
N VAL A 97 14.59 6.19 0.18
CA VAL A 97 14.53 6.38 -1.27
C VAL A 97 15.69 7.25 -1.70
N TYR A 98 16.48 6.77 -2.65
CA TYR A 98 17.57 7.55 -3.24
C TYR A 98 17.08 8.12 -4.56
N VAL A 99 17.04 9.45 -4.62
CA VAL A 99 16.64 10.17 -5.83
C VAL A 99 17.89 10.67 -6.53
N LEU A 100 18.00 10.34 -7.83
CA LEU A 100 19.11 10.82 -8.65
C LEU A 100 19.09 12.35 -8.71
N GLN A 101 20.25 12.99 -8.53
CA GLN A 101 20.35 14.45 -8.61
C GLN A 101 19.82 14.98 -9.94
N PRO A 102 19.11 16.13 -9.97
CA PRO A 102 18.52 16.68 -11.20
C PRO A 102 19.53 16.84 -12.33
N ARG A 103 20.75 17.26 -12.04
CA ARG A 103 21.82 17.39 -13.04
C ARG A 103 22.16 16.08 -13.74
N LEU A 104 22.06 14.94 -13.05
CA LEU A 104 22.27 13.61 -13.62
C LEU A 104 21.06 13.13 -14.40
N GLN A 105 19.85 13.52 -13.99
CA GLN A 105 18.63 13.22 -14.74
C GLN A 105 18.63 13.89 -16.13
N ASP A 106 19.21 15.10 -16.20
CA ASP A 106 19.37 15.85 -17.46
C ASP A 106 20.60 15.44 -18.29
N GLY A 107 21.24 14.31 -17.95
CA GLY A 107 22.41 13.81 -18.65
C GLY A 107 23.71 14.54 -18.30
N GLY A 108 23.71 15.38 -17.27
CA GLY A 108 24.90 16.05 -16.76
C GLY A 108 25.89 15.07 -16.11
N LYS A 109 27.15 15.49 -16.03
CA LYS A 109 28.20 14.73 -15.33
C LYS A 109 28.49 15.38 -13.99
N LEU A 110 28.61 14.56 -12.95
CA LEU A 110 29.15 15.00 -11.66
C LEU A 110 30.65 14.76 -11.58
N PRO A 111 31.38 15.52 -10.74
CA PRO A 111 32.76 15.22 -10.41
C PRO A 111 32.89 13.78 -9.90
N LYS A 112 34.01 13.12 -10.24
CA LYS A 112 34.25 11.70 -9.94
C LYS A 112 34.10 11.33 -8.45
N TRP A 113 34.21 12.30 -7.55
CA TRP A 113 34.24 12.12 -6.09
C TRP A 113 32.97 12.61 -5.38
N GLU A 114 31.98 13.11 -6.12
CA GLU A 114 30.70 13.47 -5.54
C GLU A 114 29.73 12.27 -5.50
N PRO A 115 28.89 12.14 -4.45
CA PRO A 115 27.87 11.13 -4.40
C PRO A 115 26.84 11.37 -5.52
N TRP A 116 26.26 10.29 -6.04
CA TRP A 116 25.30 10.34 -7.16
C TRP A 116 23.85 10.56 -6.68
N SER A 117 23.64 10.56 -5.37
CA SER A 117 22.33 10.77 -4.72
C SER A 117 22.46 11.60 -3.45
#